data_b042508949466c869cc8c949900a8b92
#
_entry.id   b042508949466c869cc8c949900a8b92
#
_cell.length_a   1.000
_cell.length_b   1.000
_cell.length_c   1.000
_cell.angle_alpha   90.00
_cell.angle_beta   90.00
_cell.angle_gamma   90.00
#
_symmetry.space_group_name_H-M   'P 1'
#
loop_
_entity.id
_entity.type
_entity.pdbx_description
1 polymer ?
#
loop_
_entity_poly.entity_id
_entity_poly.type
_entity_poly.pdbx_seq_one_letter_code
_entity_poly.pdbx_strand_id
1 'polypeptide(L)'
;RELRLYHLPVWRESPLFTDKERAALEWAEKLTRLEGSHVSDADYAQVSAQFDEKELAELTFVITVINAWNRLGVAYATDPGSADKMMGLDKAGLQ
;
A
#
# COMPACT_ATOMS: atom_id res chain seq x y z
N ARG A 1 1.27 18.65 4.19
CA ARG A 1 0.67 17.31 4.23
C ARG A 1 -0.27 17.05 3.06
N GLU A 2 -1.16 18.00 2.77
CA GLU A 2 -2.03 17.87 1.60
C GLU A 2 -1.23 17.81 0.31
N LEU A 3 -0.15 18.57 0.23
CA LEU A 3 0.72 18.56 -0.93
C LEU A 3 1.29 17.17 -1.20
N ARG A 4 1.59 16.41 -0.15
CA ARG A 4 2.07 15.03 -0.29
C ARG A 4 1.00 14.13 -0.90
N LEU A 5 -0.28 14.34 -0.56
CA LEU A 5 -1.37 13.57 -1.14
C LEU A 5 -1.49 13.82 -2.65
N TYR A 6 -1.31 15.06 -3.09
CA TYR A 6 -1.33 15.38 -4.50
C TYR A 6 -0.16 14.78 -5.26
N HIS A 7 0.96 14.53 -4.58
CA HIS A 7 2.14 13.92 -5.18
C HIS A 7 2.11 12.39 -5.22
N LEU A 8 1.16 11.74 -4.56
CA LEU A 8 1.11 10.27 -4.53
C LEU A 8 1.09 9.62 -5.92
N PRO A 9 0.31 10.11 -6.91
CA PRO A 9 0.33 9.49 -8.24
C PRO A 9 1.68 9.55 -8.95
N VAL A 10 2.53 10.49 -8.56
CA VAL A 10 3.85 10.70 -9.15
C VAL A 10 4.95 10.63 -8.09
N TRP A 11 4.78 9.75 -7.12
CA TRP A 11 5.66 9.70 -5.95
C TRP A 11 7.13 9.48 -6.29
N ARG A 12 7.43 8.78 -7.39
CA ARG A 12 8.81 8.49 -7.77
C ARG A 12 9.59 9.76 -8.09
N GLU A 13 8.93 10.77 -8.66
CA GLU A 13 9.53 12.04 -9.03
C GLU A 13 9.45 13.08 -7.91
N SER A 14 8.69 12.80 -6.86
CA SER A 14 8.47 13.78 -5.80
C SER A 14 9.58 13.77 -4.76
N PRO A 15 10.08 14.96 -4.35
CA PRO A 15 11.05 15.04 -3.25
C PRO A 15 10.40 15.01 -1.86
N LEU A 16 9.06 14.89 -1.79
CA LEU A 16 8.32 15.04 -0.54
C LEU A 16 8.28 13.77 0.31
N PHE A 17 8.76 12.65 -0.20
CA PHE A 17 8.69 11.36 0.50
C PHE A 17 10.06 10.92 0.98
N THR A 18 10.10 10.38 2.21
CA THR A 18 11.33 9.82 2.78
C THR A 18 11.70 8.52 2.07
N ASP A 19 12.93 8.06 2.27
CA ASP A 19 13.37 6.79 1.70
C ASP A 19 12.50 5.62 2.19
N LYS A 20 12.12 5.65 3.46
CA LYS A 20 11.24 4.63 4.03
C LYS A 20 9.85 4.65 3.39
N GLU A 21 9.29 5.84 3.20
CA GLU A 21 8.00 6.00 2.53
C GLU A 21 8.07 5.55 1.08
N ARG A 22 9.14 5.90 0.38
CA ARG A 22 9.34 5.48 -1.01
C ARG A 22 9.46 3.96 -1.11
N ALA A 23 10.14 3.33 -0.15
CA ALA A 23 10.23 1.87 -0.11
C ALA A 23 8.86 1.23 0.10
N ALA A 24 8.03 1.80 0.97
CA ALA A 24 6.68 1.30 1.21
C ALA A 24 5.81 1.44 -0.04
N LEU A 25 5.90 2.57 -0.74
CA LEU A 25 5.14 2.81 -1.97
C LEU A 25 5.56 1.86 -3.10
N GLU A 26 6.87 1.64 -3.25
CA GLU A 26 7.40 0.67 -4.21
C GLU A 26 6.89 -0.74 -3.92
N TRP A 27 6.93 -1.14 -2.65
CA TRP A 27 6.45 -2.46 -2.22
C TRP A 27 4.95 -2.62 -2.49
N ALA A 28 4.17 -1.56 -2.17
CA ALA A 28 2.73 -1.57 -2.42
C ALA A 28 2.42 -1.74 -3.91
N GLU A 29 3.15 -1.05 -4.79
CA GLU A 29 2.95 -1.20 -6.23
C GLU A 29 3.28 -2.61 -6.71
N LYS A 30 4.38 -3.18 -6.23
CA LYS A 30 4.80 -4.54 -6.60
C LYS A 30 3.75 -5.57 -6.20
N LEU A 31 3.16 -5.43 -5.01
CA LEU A 31 2.17 -6.38 -4.52
C LEU A 31 0.79 -6.16 -5.13
N THR A 32 0.52 -4.97 -5.62
CA THR A 32 -0.78 -4.62 -6.21
C THR A 32 -0.83 -4.96 -7.70
N ARG A 33 0.23 -4.65 -8.44
CA ARG A 33 0.32 -4.91 -9.87
C ARG A 33 1.02 -6.24 -10.11
N LEU A 34 0.23 -7.30 -10.14
CA LEU A 34 0.77 -8.66 -10.26
C LEU A 34 1.02 -9.09 -11.70
N GLU A 35 0.31 -8.49 -12.66
CA GLU A 35 0.45 -8.85 -14.07
C GLU A 35 1.83 -8.47 -14.60
N GLY A 36 2.53 -9.47 -15.10
CA GLY A 36 3.85 -9.27 -15.70
C GLY A 36 4.95 -8.93 -14.72
N SER A 37 4.68 -9.00 -13.40
CA SER A 37 5.68 -8.70 -12.41
C SER A 37 5.79 -9.79 -11.34
N HIS A 38 6.94 -9.85 -10.72
CA HIS A 38 7.19 -10.73 -9.58
C HIS A 38 8.18 -10.01 -8.65
N VAL A 39 8.23 -10.44 -7.42
CA VAL A 39 9.17 -9.88 -6.45
C VAL A 39 10.50 -10.61 -6.59
N SER A 40 11.52 -9.87 -7.02
CA SER A 40 12.88 -10.42 -7.13
C SER A 40 13.59 -10.33 -5.78
N ASP A 41 14.72 -11.04 -5.65
CA ASP A 41 15.55 -10.91 -4.45
C ASP A 41 16.02 -9.48 -4.23
N ALA A 42 16.31 -8.76 -5.30
CA ALA A 42 16.70 -7.35 -5.24
C ALA A 42 15.57 -6.48 -4.71
N ASP A 43 14.34 -6.73 -5.16
CA ASP A 43 13.16 -6.01 -4.68
C ASP A 43 12.98 -6.23 -3.17
N TYR A 44 13.12 -7.47 -2.72
CA TYR A 44 12.99 -7.80 -1.30
C TYR A 44 14.10 -7.16 -0.47
N ALA A 45 15.33 -7.18 -0.97
CA ALA A 45 16.47 -6.57 -0.28
C ALA A 45 16.28 -5.06 -0.12
N GLN A 46 15.72 -4.41 -1.13
CA GLN A 46 15.49 -2.96 -1.11
C GLN A 46 14.50 -2.57 -0.03
N VAL A 47 13.37 -3.28 0.07
CA VAL A 47 12.37 -2.97 1.10
C VAL A 47 12.86 -3.38 2.49
N SER A 48 13.59 -4.48 2.59
CA SER A 48 14.13 -4.96 3.86
C SER A 48 15.20 -4.04 4.44
N ALA A 49 15.81 -3.19 3.61
CA ALA A 49 16.76 -2.19 4.09
C ALA A 49 16.08 -1.08 4.88
N GLN A 50 14.78 -0.85 4.66
CA GLN A 50 14.03 0.23 5.28
C GLN A 50 13.10 -0.22 6.41
N PHE A 51 12.74 -1.50 6.43
CA PHE A 51 11.78 -2.06 7.40
C PHE A 51 12.39 -3.31 8.04
N ASP A 52 12.23 -3.43 9.36
CA ASP A 52 12.59 -4.68 10.01
C ASP A 52 11.57 -5.77 9.65
N GLU A 53 11.86 -7.01 10.07
CA GLU A 53 11.04 -8.15 9.69
C GLU A 53 9.58 -8.00 10.14
N LYS A 54 9.36 -7.52 11.35
CA LYS A 54 8.01 -7.33 11.89
C LYS A 54 7.27 -6.22 11.14
N GLU A 55 7.94 -5.09 10.93
CA GLU A 55 7.35 -3.97 10.20
C GLU A 55 6.99 -4.36 8.78
N LEU A 56 7.86 -5.10 8.12
CA LEU A 56 7.62 -5.54 6.75
C LEU A 56 6.44 -6.51 6.67
N ALA A 57 6.33 -7.42 7.64
CA ALA A 57 5.20 -8.35 7.71
C ALA A 57 3.88 -7.59 7.90
N GLU A 58 3.86 -6.61 8.79
CA GLU A 58 2.68 -5.78 9.03
C GLU A 58 2.28 -4.97 7.79
N LEU A 59 3.26 -4.35 7.14
CA LEU A 59 3.03 -3.58 5.92
C LEU A 59 2.46 -4.47 4.82
N THR A 60 3.05 -5.64 4.62
CA THR A 60 2.61 -6.60 3.61
C THR A 60 1.17 -7.04 3.87
N PHE A 61 0.85 -7.31 5.13
CA PHE A 61 -0.50 -7.71 5.52
C PHE A 61 -1.52 -6.60 5.22
N VAL A 62 -1.20 -5.36 5.57
CA VAL A 62 -2.10 -4.22 5.31
C VAL A 62 -2.33 -4.05 3.81
N ILE A 63 -1.29 -4.12 3.01
CA ILE A 63 -1.41 -4.02 1.55
C ILE A 63 -2.32 -5.14 1.01
N THR A 64 -2.13 -6.35 1.50
CA THR A 64 -2.93 -7.51 1.08
C THR A 64 -4.40 -7.32 1.42
N VAL A 65 -4.70 -6.87 2.64
CA VAL A 65 -6.08 -6.65 3.08
C VAL A 65 -6.76 -5.57 2.24
N ILE A 66 -6.07 -4.46 2.00
CA ILE A 66 -6.61 -3.37 1.19
C ILE A 66 -6.88 -3.84 -0.24
N ASN A 67 -5.95 -4.58 -0.83
CA ASN A 67 -6.13 -5.10 -2.18
C ASN A 67 -7.29 -6.09 -2.27
N ALA A 68 -7.41 -6.98 -1.29
CA ALA A 68 -8.53 -7.92 -1.24
C ALA A 68 -9.85 -7.17 -1.16
N TRP A 69 -9.90 -6.15 -0.31
CA TRP A 69 -11.09 -5.34 -0.11
C TRP A 69 -11.48 -4.58 -1.38
N ASN A 70 -10.50 -4.00 -2.05
CA ASN A 70 -10.72 -3.28 -3.30
C ASN A 70 -11.29 -4.20 -4.39
N ARG A 71 -10.77 -5.43 -4.46
CA ARG A 71 -11.26 -6.40 -5.44
C ARG A 71 -12.70 -6.82 -5.17
N LEU A 72 -13.06 -6.98 -3.91
CA LEU A 72 -14.45 -7.27 -3.53
C LEU A 72 -15.35 -6.10 -3.89
N GLY A 73 -14.90 -4.88 -3.64
CA GLY A 73 -15.66 -3.69 -4.01
C GLY A 73 -15.92 -3.57 -5.51
N VAL A 74 -14.91 -3.86 -6.30
CA VAL A 74 -15.03 -3.85 -7.76
C VAL A 74 -15.98 -4.96 -8.23
N ALA A 75 -15.80 -6.18 -7.70
CA ALA A 75 -16.60 -7.35 -8.10
C ALA A 75 -18.10 -7.14 -7.82
N TYR A 76 -18.43 -6.53 -6.69
CA TYR A 76 -19.81 -6.37 -6.26
C TYR A 76 -20.33 -4.95 -6.42
N ALA A 77 -19.55 -4.05 -7.02
CA ALA A 77 -19.92 -2.66 -7.28
C ALA A 77 -20.44 -1.94 -6.02
N THR A 78 -19.80 -2.20 -4.87
CA THR A 78 -20.17 -1.55 -3.62
C THR A 78 -19.69 -0.10 -3.59
N ASP A 79 -20.44 0.76 -2.88
CA ASP A 79 -20.02 2.15 -2.72
C ASP A 79 -18.75 2.23 -1.87
N PRO A 80 -17.83 3.14 -2.21
CA PRO A 80 -16.63 3.34 -1.39
C PRO A 80 -17.00 3.66 0.06
N GLY A 81 -16.37 2.96 0.98
CA GLY A 81 -16.57 3.17 2.40
C GLY A 81 -17.82 2.53 2.99
N SER A 82 -18.67 1.90 2.18
CA SER A 82 -19.95 1.34 2.64
C SER A 82 -19.81 0.27 3.72
N ALA A 83 -18.66 -0.43 3.75
CA ALA A 83 -18.42 -1.48 4.73
C ALA A 83 -17.33 -1.12 5.76
N ASP A 84 -16.83 0.10 5.72
CA ASP A 84 -15.74 0.53 6.61
C ASP A 84 -16.11 0.34 8.08
N LYS A 85 -17.31 0.76 8.46
CA LYS A 85 -17.78 0.67 9.84
C LYS A 85 -17.94 -0.78 10.28
N MET A 86 -18.50 -1.62 9.42
CA MET A 86 -18.70 -3.03 9.73
C MET A 86 -17.37 -3.76 9.92
N MET A 87 -16.36 -3.38 9.13
CA MET A 87 -15.03 -4.00 9.20
C MET A 87 -14.11 -3.33 10.22
N GLY A 88 -14.56 -2.24 10.86
CA GLY A 88 -13.76 -1.52 11.83
C GLY A 88 -12.67 -0.65 11.24
N LEU A 89 -12.70 -0.41 9.94
CA LEU A 89 -11.66 0.37 9.27
C LEU A 89 -11.71 1.85 9.64
N ASP A 90 -12.88 2.36 9.97
CA ASP A 90 -13.06 3.72 10.44
C ASP A 90 -12.28 3.99 11.73
N LYS A 91 -12.04 2.94 12.53
CA LYS A 91 -11.29 3.02 13.79
C LYS A 91 -9.82 2.64 13.65
N ALA A 92 -9.42 2.20 12.47
CA ALA A 92 -8.05 1.72 12.24
C ALA A 92 -7.08 2.84 11.89
N GLY A 93 -7.55 4.08 11.74
CA GLY A 93 -6.70 5.21 11.38
C GLY A 93 -6.23 5.22 9.94
N LEU A 94 -6.92 4.51 9.07
CA LEU A 94 -6.56 4.41 7.65
C LEU A 94 -7.20 5.48 6.78
N GLN A 95 -8.01 6.32 7.37
CA GLN A 95 -8.70 7.39 6.65
C GLN A 95 -7.82 8.61 6.42
#